data_985a30764b799d1a61fc80499b287c90
#
_entry.id   985a30764b799d1a61fc80499b287c90
#
_cell.length_a   1.000
_cell.length_b   1.000
_cell.length_c   1.000
_cell.angle_alpha   90.00
_cell.angle_beta   90.00
_cell.angle_gamma   90.00
#
_symmetry.space_group_name_H-M   'P 1'
#
loop_
_entity.id
_entity.type
_entity.pdbx_description
1 polymer ?
#
loop_
_entity_poly.entity_id
_entity_poly.type
_entity_poly.pdbx_seq_one_letter_code
_entity_poly.pdbx_strand_id
1 'polypeptide(L)'
;MQTATQRGLVPVKFALDTTASRFTVQAFATGMLSSFGHNPKIAMRDYDGEIQFAPDTYEGASVRVTVRTTAMDVQDEMSGDDRKKLERTTYDALEVQRFPTAVYETNQITVQKQTEDLLLVHATGTLSFHGVTQTQSLDARVTRLGTMLRISGDFSLRQSDYAIKPVSFAGGALRLKDELKFTFELVARAQEDPSA
;
A
#
# COMPACT_ATOMS: atom_id res chain seq x y z
N MET A 1 33.18 -4.50 35.94
CA MET A 1 32.68 -3.67 34.83
C MET A 1 32.01 -4.62 33.84
N GLN A 2 30.71 -4.83 33.98
CA GLN A 2 29.97 -5.75 33.14
C GLN A 2 29.44 -4.97 31.94
N THR A 3 29.72 -5.51 30.79
CA THR A 3 29.32 -5.10 29.43
C THR A 3 27.81 -4.85 29.42
N ALA A 4 27.41 -3.59 29.19
CA ALA A 4 26.03 -3.21 28.87
C ALA A 4 25.67 -3.85 27.55
N THR A 5 24.68 -4.63 27.59
CA THR A 5 24.12 -5.59 26.68
C THR A 5 23.84 -5.00 25.30
N GLN A 6 24.41 -5.57 24.26
CA GLN A 6 24.07 -5.42 22.83
C GLN A 6 22.65 -5.94 22.48
N ARG A 7 21.66 -5.77 23.35
CA ARG A 7 20.28 -6.23 23.11
C ARG A 7 19.48 -5.36 22.12
N GLY A 8 19.96 -4.17 21.78
CA GLY A 8 19.24 -3.24 20.90
C GLY A 8 19.53 -3.36 19.40
N LEU A 9 20.46 -4.21 18.98
CA LEU A 9 20.97 -4.25 17.61
C LEU A 9 20.43 -5.40 16.74
N VAL A 10 19.66 -6.34 17.31
CA VAL A 10 19.07 -7.43 16.53
C VAL A 10 17.74 -6.95 15.95
N PRO A 11 17.62 -6.80 14.63
CA PRO A 11 16.36 -6.38 14.02
C PRO A 11 15.29 -7.43 14.25
N VAL A 12 14.10 -6.99 14.65
CA VAL A 12 12.91 -7.83 14.71
C VAL A 12 12.20 -7.71 13.37
N LYS A 13 11.76 -8.84 12.83
CA LYS A 13 11.00 -8.93 11.57
C LYS A 13 9.53 -9.12 11.84
N PHE A 14 8.72 -8.44 11.05
CA PHE A 14 7.28 -8.55 11.07
C PHE A 14 6.80 -8.88 9.66
N ALA A 15 5.86 -9.82 9.55
CA ALA A 15 5.15 -10.11 8.30
C ALA A 15 3.74 -9.51 8.34
N LEU A 16 3.25 -9.03 7.20
CA LEU A 16 1.88 -8.54 7.08
C LEU A 16 0.87 -9.69 7.25
N ASP A 17 -0.11 -9.48 8.12
CA ASP A 17 -1.30 -10.32 8.26
C ASP A 17 -2.41 -9.76 7.35
N THR A 18 -2.50 -10.28 6.14
CA THR A 18 -3.45 -9.78 5.13
C THR A 18 -4.90 -10.04 5.49
N THR A 19 -5.17 -11.03 6.36
CA THR A 19 -6.52 -11.35 6.81
C THR A 19 -7.07 -10.31 7.79
N ALA A 20 -6.16 -9.64 8.54
CA ALA A 20 -6.47 -8.58 9.48
C ALA A 20 -6.24 -7.16 8.90
N SER A 21 -5.83 -7.08 7.65
CA SER A 21 -5.42 -5.84 6.98
C SER A 21 -6.41 -5.41 5.90
N ARG A 22 -6.38 -4.11 5.59
CA ARG A 22 -7.13 -3.51 4.46
C ARG A 22 -6.20 -2.63 3.65
N PHE A 23 -6.25 -2.80 2.33
CA PHE A 23 -5.57 -1.94 1.38
C PHE A 23 -6.55 -1.60 0.25
N THR A 24 -6.86 -0.32 0.07
CA THR A 24 -7.86 0.15 -0.88
C THR A 24 -7.33 1.26 -1.76
N VAL A 25 -7.82 1.28 -2.99
CA VAL A 25 -7.57 2.32 -3.99
C VAL A 25 -8.89 2.98 -4.34
N GLN A 26 -8.93 4.29 -4.35
CA GLN A 26 -10.07 5.07 -4.80
C GLN A 26 -9.70 5.87 -6.05
N ALA A 27 -10.47 5.68 -7.11
CA ALA A 27 -10.44 6.53 -8.28
C ALA A 27 -11.58 7.55 -8.24
N PHE A 28 -11.42 8.66 -8.93
CA PHE A 28 -12.40 9.75 -8.93
C PHE A 28 -12.91 10.00 -10.34
N ALA A 29 -14.23 10.04 -10.49
CA ALA A 29 -14.88 10.37 -11.74
C ALA A 29 -14.76 11.86 -12.07
N THR A 30 -14.65 12.16 -13.36
CA THR A 30 -14.64 13.53 -13.92
C THR A 30 -15.31 13.52 -15.30
N GLY A 31 -15.57 14.71 -15.86
CA GLY A 31 -16.25 14.88 -17.15
C GLY A 31 -17.73 15.29 -16.99
N MET A 32 -18.44 15.40 -18.11
CA MET A 32 -19.82 15.90 -18.12
C MET A 32 -20.80 15.00 -17.35
N LEU A 33 -20.51 13.70 -17.26
CA LEU A 33 -21.34 12.72 -16.54
C LEU A 33 -20.78 12.36 -15.14
N SER A 34 -19.83 13.14 -14.62
CA SER A 34 -19.22 12.84 -13.32
C SER A 34 -20.19 12.87 -12.14
N SER A 35 -21.27 13.66 -12.24
CA SER A 35 -22.35 13.68 -11.23
C SER A 35 -23.18 12.38 -11.19
N PHE A 36 -23.14 11.60 -12.25
CA PHE A 36 -23.80 10.29 -12.35
C PHE A 36 -22.81 9.13 -12.21
N GLY A 37 -21.50 9.43 -12.20
CA GLY A 37 -20.44 8.44 -12.06
C GLY A 37 -20.10 8.19 -10.59
N HIS A 38 -19.83 6.94 -10.26
CA HIS A 38 -19.32 6.56 -8.95
C HIS A 38 -17.81 6.82 -8.90
N ASN A 39 -17.29 7.10 -7.71
CA ASN A 39 -15.88 7.11 -7.42
C ASN A 39 -15.46 5.69 -6.97
N PRO A 40 -15.07 4.82 -7.89
CA PRO A 40 -14.90 3.40 -7.55
C PRO A 40 -13.84 3.20 -6.51
N LYS A 41 -14.16 2.33 -5.54
CA LYS A 41 -13.27 1.89 -4.49
C LYS A 41 -12.93 0.42 -4.70
N ILE A 42 -11.66 0.12 -4.81
CA ILE A 42 -11.14 -1.21 -5.11
C ILE A 42 -10.31 -1.68 -3.92
N ALA A 43 -10.62 -2.85 -3.37
CA ALA A 43 -9.79 -3.51 -2.39
C ALA A 43 -8.73 -4.36 -3.09
N MET A 44 -7.49 -4.24 -2.65
CA MET A 44 -6.41 -5.14 -3.03
C MET A 44 -6.46 -6.35 -2.11
N ARG A 45 -6.59 -7.56 -2.67
CA ARG A 45 -6.82 -8.78 -1.91
C ARG A 45 -5.59 -9.65 -1.73
N ASP A 46 -4.63 -9.52 -2.62
CA ASP A 46 -3.40 -10.32 -2.59
C ASP A 46 -2.18 -9.41 -2.52
N TYR A 47 -1.57 -9.37 -1.36
CA TYR A 47 -0.34 -8.64 -1.10
C TYR A 47 0.40 -9.31 0.05
N ASP A 48 1.70 -9.10 0.11
CA ASP A 48 2.55 -9.48 1.23
C ASP A 48 3.50 -8.34 1.56
N GLY A 49 4.14 -8.43 2.71
CA GLY A 49 5.15 -7.46 3.09
C GLY A 49 5.91 -7.86 4.32
N GLU A 50 7.11 -7.33 4.41
CA GLU A 50 8.02 -7.49 5.53
C GLU A 50 8.43 -6.10 6.05
N ILE A 51 8.48 -5.99 7.37
CA ILE A 51 8.95 -4.82 8.08
C ILE A 51 10.03 -5.32 9.03
N GLN A 52 11.16 -4.63 9.08
CA GLN A 52 12.19 -4.91 10.08
C GLN A 52 12.74 -3.63 10.68
N PHE A 53 13.15 -3.68 11.93
CA PHE A 53 13.82 -2.59 12.63
C PHE A 53 14.42 -3.07 13.96
N ALA A 54 15.43 -2.34 14.47
CA ALA A 54 15.91 -2.54 15.83
C ALA A 54 14.92 -1.89 16.83
N PRO A 55 14.33 -2.64 17.79
CA PRO A 55 13.18 -2.18 18.58
C PRO A 55 13.38 -0.89 19.38
N ASP A 56 14.59 -0.64 19.86
CA ASP A 56 14.90 0.49 20.73
C ASP A 56 15.37 1.73 19.97
N THR A 57 16.07 1.54 18.85
CA THR A 57 16.70 2.63 18.09
C THR A 57 16.03 2.89 16.74
N TYR A 58 15.22 1.95 16.25
CA TYR A 58 14.67 1.91 14.88
C TYR A 58 15.75 1.89 13.81
N GLU A 59 17.00 1.61 14.20
CA GLU A 59 18.12 1.53 13.27
C GLU A 59 17.91 0.36 12.30
N GLY A 60 18.32 0.55 11.04
CA GLY A 60 18.12 -0.44 9.98
C GLY A 60 16.65 -0.67 9.61
N ALA A 61 15.75 0.28 9.97
CA ALA A 61 14.35 0.16 9.62
C ALA A 61 14.16 0.04 8.11
N SER A 62 13.42 -0.95 7.68
CA SER A 62 13.06 -1.15 6.28
C SER A 62 11.67 -1.74 6.15
N VAL A 63 11.04 -1.44 5.02
CA VAL A 63 9.73 -1.97 4.63
C VAL A 63 9.80 -2.39 3.17
N ARG A 64 9.31 -3.58 2.89
CA ARG A 64 9.02 -4.06 1.54
C ARG A 64 7.60 -4.57 1.48
N VAL A 65 6.83 -4.11 0.48
CA VAL A 65 5.47 -4.57 0.23
C VAL A 65 5.34 -4.92 -1.24
N THR A 66 4.77 -6.08 -1.51
CA THR A 66 4.43 -6.55 -2.86
C THR A 66 2.92 -6.71 -2.97
N VAL A 67 2.32 -6.07 -3.96
CA VAL A 67 0.88 -6.15 -4.26
C VAL A 67 0.69 -6.84 -5.59
N ARG A 68 -0.19 -7.86 -5.66
CA ARG A 68 -0.55 -8.51 -6.92
C ARG A 68 -1.74 -7.81 -7.52
N THR A 69 -1.52 -7.21 -8.68
CA THR A 69 -2.52 -6.40 -9.40
C THR A 69 -3.64 -7.26 -10.01
N THR A 70 -3.49 -8.58 -9.99
CA THR A 70 -4.47 -9.55 -10.49
C THR A 70 -5.59 -9.88 -9.49
N ALA A 71 -5.47 -9.45 -8.23
CA ALA A 71 -6.41 -9.77 -7.16
C ALA A 71 -7.07 -8.49 -6.60
N MET A 72 -7.89 -7.87 -7.43
CA MET A 72 -8.67 -6.68 -7.10
C MET A 72 -10.14 -7.03 -6.91
N ASP A 73 -10.81 -6.33 -5.99
CA ASP A 73 -12.22 -6.52 -5.67
C ASP A 73 -12.91 -5.16 -5.55
N VAL A 74 -13.86 -4.90 -6.45
CA VAL A 74 -14.66 -3.65 -6.47
C VAL A 74 -15.62 -3.66 -5.29
N GLN A 75 -15.55 -2.62 -4.45
CA GLN A 75 -16.30 -2.53 -3.20
C GLN A 75 -17.66 -1.82 -3.34
N ASP A 76 -17.89 -1.13 -4.47
CA ASP A 76 -19.11 -0.35 -4.67
C ASP A 76 -20.31 -1.26 -4.96
N GLU A 77 -21.47 -0.83 -4.52
CA GLU A 77 -22.73 -1.47 -4.88
C GLU A 77 -23.06 -1.16 -6.34
N MET A 78 -23.07 -2.19 -7.17
CA MET A 78 -23.39 -2.10 -8.61
C MET A 78 -23.90 -3.44 -9.13
N SER A 79 -24.46 -3.44 -10.34
CA SER A 79 -24.86 -4.67 -11.01
C SER A 79 -23.66 -5.61 -11.23
N GLY A 80 -23.89 -6.91 -11.30
CA GLY A 80 -22.83 -7.88 -11.58
C GLY A 80 -22.15 -7.66 -12.92
N ASP A 81 -22.87 -7.16 -13.92
CA ASP A 81 -22.32 -6.89 -15.24
C ASP A 81 -21.46 -5.63 -15.25
N ASP A 82 -21.88 -4.57 -14.56
CA ASP A 82 -21.08 -3.35 -14.40
C ASP A 82 -19.79 -3.63 -13.62
N ARG A 83 -19.86 -4.45 -12.58
CA ARG A 83 -18.69 -4.89 -11.80
C ARG A 83 -17.68 -5.61 -12.69
N LYS A 84 -18.11 -6.61 -13.44
CA LYS A 84 -17.25 -7.35 -14.38
C LYS A 84 -16.63 -6.44 -15.43
N LYS A 85 -17.42 -5.49 -15.95
CA LYS A 85 -16.93 -4.51 -16.92
C LYS A 85 -15.88 -3.60 -16.32
N LEU A 86 -16.09 -3.10 -15.10
CA LEU A 86 -15.12 -2.24 -14.41
C LEU A 86 -13.82 -3.02 -14.09
N GLU A 87 -13.93 -4.23 -13.55
CA GLU A 87 -12.79 -5.11 -13.28
C GLU A 87 -11.98 -5.37 -14.55
N ARG A 88 -12.64 -5.80 -15.63
CA ARG A 88 -11.98 -6.06 -16.90
C ARG A 88 -11.28 -4.81 -17.44
N THR A 89 -11.97 -3.66 -17.43
CA THR A 89 -11.39 -2.40 -17.92
C THR A 89 -10.19 -1.97 -17.09
N THR A 90 -10.24 -2.21 -15.75
CA THR A 90 -9.12 -1.94 -14.85
C THR A 90 -7.94 -2.87 -15.14
N TYR A 91 -8.19 -4.17 -15.31
CA TYR A 91 -7.16 -5.14 -15.66
C TYR A 91 -6.50 -4.83 -17.01
N ASP A 92 -7.29 -4.45 -18.00
CA ASP A 92 -6.79 -4.06 -19.32
C ASP A 92 -5.92 -2.78 -19.23
N ALA A 93 -6.37 -1.77 -18.46
CA ALA A 93 -5.63 -0.51 -18.28
C ALA A 93 -4.30 -0.70 -17.53
N LEU A 94 -4.27 -1.64 -16.56
CA LEU A 94 -3.07 -1.99 -15.80
C LEU A 94 -2.20 -3.03 -16.51
N GLU A 95 -2.61 -3.56 -17.65
CA GLU A 95 -1.89 -4.63 -18.38
C GLU A 95 -1.43 -5.74 -17.41
N VAL A 96 -2.34 -6.23 -16.53
CA VAL A 96 -2.00 -7.11 -15.40
C VAL A 96 -1.28 -8.41 -15.81
N GLN A 97 -1.46 -8.87 -17.04
CA GLN A 97 -0.73 -10.02 -17.58
C GLN A 97 0.76 -9.72 -17.80
N ARG A 98 1.09 -8.47 -18.07
CA ARG A 98 2.46 -8.00 -18.29
C ARG A 98 3.08 -7.45 -17.02
N PHE A 99 2.28 -6.79 -16.19
CA PHE A 99 2.70 -6.16 -14.95
C PHE A 99 1.86 -6.67 -13.78
N PRO A 100 2.05 -7.95 -13.37
CA PRO A 100 1.20 -8.60 -12.37
C PRO A 100 1.44 -8.10 -10.94
N THR A 101 2.49 -7.31 -10.70
CA THR A 101 2.86 -6.85 -9.36
C THR A 101 3.22 -5.38 -9.32
N ALA A 102 2.94 -4.75 -8.17
CA ALA A 102 3.53 -3.49 -7.76
C ALA A 102 4.37 -3.74 -6.50
N VAL A 103 5.57 -3.13 -6.43
CA VAL A 103 6.51 -3.33 -5.31
C VAL A 103 6.93 -1.99 -4.76
N TYR A 104 6.78 -1.83 -3.45
CA TYR A 104 7.31 -0.69 -2.70
C TYR A 104 8.46 -1.15 -1.80
N GLU A 105 9.58 -0.45 -1.87
CA GLU A 105 10.75 -0.68 -1.01
C GLU A 105 11.27 0.64 -0.46
N THR A 106 11.48 0.69 0.86
CA THR A 106 12.02 1.88 1.51
C THR A 106 13.53 2.02 1.32
N ASN A 107 13.95 3.27 1.10
CA ASN A 107 15.37 3.66 1.10
C ASN A 107 15.73 4.40 2.38
N GLN A 108 14.76 5.10 2.98
CA GLN A 108 14.94 5.87 4.19
C GLN A 108 13.65 5.85 5.04
N ILE A 109 13.81 5.67 6.34
CA ILE A 109 12.73 5.74 7.31
C ILE A 109 13.14 6.68 8.43
N THR A 110 12.26 7.62 8.75
CA THR A 110 12.37 8.48 9.93
C THR A 110 11.22 8.16 10.87
N VAL A 111 11.56 7.89 12.13
CA VAL A 111 10.59 7.56 13.18
C VAL A 111 10.54 8.66 14.21
N GLN A 112 9.34 9.16 14.49
CA GLN A 112 9.07 10.12 15.54
C GLN A 112 8.18 9.47 16.61
N LYS A 113 8.74 9.19 17.78
CA LYS A 113 8.01 8.61 18.90
C LYS A 113 7.07 9.67 19.52
N GLN A 114 5.78 9.39 19.55
CA GLN A 114 4.76 10.24 20.15
C GLN A 114 4.45 9.80 21.57
N THR A 115 4.29 8.50 21.77
CA THR A 115 4.13 7.84 23.07
C THR A 115 4.94 6.56 23.08
N GLU A 116 4.86 5.76 24.17
CA GLU A 116 5.54 4.46 24.23
C GLU A 116 5.14 3.53 23.08
N ASP A 117 3.87 3.55 22.71
CA ASP A 117 3.31 2.64 21.70
C ASP A 117 2.97 3.31 20.37
N LEU A 118 2.96 4.65 20.29
CA LEU A 118 2.57 5.38 19.10
C LEU A 118 3.76 6.07 18.43
N LEU A 119 3.96 5.71 17.16
CA LEU A 119 5.01 6.27 16.29
C LEU A 119 4.39 6.96 15.09
N LEU A 120 4.95 8.09 14.70
CA LEU A 120 4.76 8.67 13.38
C LEU A 120 5.98 8.32 12.53
N VAL A 121 5.74 7.75 11.38
CA VAL A 121 6.77 7.24 10.48
C VAL A 121 6.67 7.97 9.15
N HIS A 122 7.77 8.59 8.75
CA HIS A 122 7.95 9.08 7.38
C HIS A 122 8.89 8.12 6.65
N ALA A 123 8.40 7.50 5.59
CA ALA A 123 9.15 6.55 4.78
C ALA A 123 9.31 7.08 3.36
N THR A 124 10.53 7.14 2.86
CA THR A 124 10.82 7.41 1.45
C THR A 124 11.40 6.15 0.83
N GLY A 125 10.89 5.81 -0.34
CA GLY A 125 11.30 4.59 -1.03
C GLY A 125 11.04 4.68 -2.53
N THR A 126 11.09 3.54 -3.18
CA THR A 126 10.77 3.38 -4.60
C THR A 126 9.51 2.54 -4.75
N LEU A 127 8.59 3.00 -5.58
CA LEU A 127 7.44 2.23 -6.03
C LEU A 127 7.66 1.83 -7.49
N SER A 128 7.79 0.52 -7.72
CA SER A 128 7.81 -0.06 -9.06
C SER A 128 6.41 -0.53 -9.40
N PHE A 129 5.78 0.11 -10.38
CA PHE A 129 4.42 -0.18 -10.80
C PHE A 129 4.28 -0.01 -12.31
N HIS A 130 3.58 -0.92 -12.98
CA HIS A 130 3.34 -0.89 -14.42
C HIS A 130 4.63 -0.70 -15.27
N GLY A 131 5.73 -1.31 -14.82
CA GLY A 131 7.04 -1.24 -15.49
C GLY A 131 7.81 0.07 -15.29
N VAL A 132 7.28 1.00 -14.50
CA VAL A 132 7.92 2.27 -14.15
C VAL A 132 8.27 2.29 -12.68
N THR A 133 9.44 2.82 -12.32
CA THR A 133 9.88 2.99 -10.94
C THR A 133 9.99 4.49 -10.61
N GLN A 134 9.31 4.91 -9.57
CA GLN A 134 9.29 6.29 -9.08
C GLN A 134 9.62 6.36 -7.59
N THR A 135 10.14 7.50 -7.15
CA THR A 135 10.27 7.76 -5.71
C THR A 135 8.89 8.04 -5.13
N GLN A 136 8.55 7.38 -4.04
CA GLN A 136 7.30 7.56 -3.31
C GLN A 136 7.59 7.74 -1.82
N SER A 137 7.08 8.84 -1.26
CA SER A 137 7.09 9.06 0.19
C SER A 137 5.72 8.74 0.78
N LEU A 138 5.72 8.16 1.97
CA LEU A 138 4.53 7.77 2.72
C LEU A 138 4.65 8.27 4.16
N ASP A 139 3.55 8.77 4.70
CA ASP A 139 3.39 9.03 6.12
C ASP A 139 2.48 7.96 6.73
N ALA A 140 2.91 7.38 7.82
CA ALA A 140 2.16 6.33 8.51
C ALA A 140 2.13 6.57 10.02
N ARG A 141 0.99 6.22 10.61
CA ARG A 141 0.85 6.05 12.05
C ARG A 141 1.03 4.58 12.38
N VAL A 142 1.94 4.28 13.27
CA VAL A 142 2.24 2.92 13.72
C VAL A 142 1.95 2.81 15.20
N THR A 143 1.08 1.87 15.60
CA THR A 143 0.82 1.53 16.98
C THR A 143 1.42 0.16 17.29
N ARG A 144 2.26 0.07 18.32
CA ARG A 144 2.87 -1.16 18.81
C ARG A 144 1.93 -1.84 19.79
N LEU A 145 1.66 -3.11 19.62
CA LEU A 145 0.77 -3.90 20.50
C LEU A 145 1.43 -5.26 20.80
N GLY A 146 2.43 -5.25 21.68
CA GLY A 146 3.23 -6.44 21.96
C GLY A 146 3.98 -6.92 20.73
N THR A 147 3.64 -8.12 20.23
CA THR A 147 4.23 -8.73 19.03
C THR A 147 3.53 -8.33 17.73
N MET A 148 2.67 -7.32 17.78
CA MET A 148 1.89 -6.86 16.63
C MET A 148 2.09 -5.36 16.40
N LEU A 149 2.06 -4.96 15.13
CA LEU A 149 2.00 -3.56 14.70
C LEU A 149 0.65 -3.31 14.00
N ARG A 150 0.01 -2.19 14.32
CA ARG A 150 -1.06 -1.61 13.49
C ARG A 150 -0.52 -0.39 12.78
N ILE A 151 -0.69 -0.36 11.47
CA ILE A 151 -0.09 0.65 10.59
C ILE A 151 -1.20 1.25 9.76
N SER A 152 -1.36 2.56 9.77
CA SER A 152 -2.37 3.23 8.96
C SER A 152 -1.81 4.48 8.30
N GLY A 153 -2.30 4.76 7.10
CA GLY A 153 -1.92 5.93 6.33
C GLY A 153 -2.63 5.99 5.00
N ASP A 154 -2.34 7.04 4.27
CA ASP A 154 -2.80 7.21 2.89
C ASP A 154 -1.72 7.93 2.06
N PHE A 155 -1.81 7.77 0.75
CA PHE A 155 -1.01 8.47 -0.22
C PHE A 155 -1.76 8.58 -1.54
N SER A 156 -1.31 9.49 -2.39
CA SER A 156 -1.81 9.62 -3.76
C SER A 156 -0.68 9.39 -4.76
N LEU A 157 -1.05 8.92 -5.94
CA LEU A 157 -0.18 8.91 -7.11
C LEU A 157 -0.95 9.31 -8.37
N ARG A 158 -0.23 9.69 -9.40
CA ARG A 158 -0.80 9.92 -10.72
C ARG A 158 -0.57 8.69 -11.60
N GLN A 159 -1.61 8.24 -12.27
CA GLN A 159 -1.55 7.12 -13.21
C GLN A 159 -0.55 7.39 -14.35
N SER A 160 -0.52 8.63 -14.83
CA SER A 160 0.40 9.07 -15.90
C SER A 160 1.88 8.94 -15.52
N ASP A 161 2.24 9.09 -14.24
CA ASP A 161 3.61 8.94 -13.75
C ASP A 161 4.10 7.49 -13.89
N TYR A 162 3.16 6.53 -14.04
CA TYR A 162 3.43 5.11 -14.25
C TYR A 162 3.02 4.63 -15.65
N ALA A 163 2.93 5.55 -16.60
CA ALA A 163 2.53 5.27 -17.99
C ALA A 163 1.15 4.59 -18.13
N ILE A 164 0.28 4.73 -17.14
CA ILE A 164 -1.10 4.23 -17.15
C ILE A 164 -2.00 5.34 -17.70
N LYS A 165 -2.82 5.01 -18.68
CA LYS A 165 -3.82 5.94 -19.22
C LYS A 165 -5.09 5.87 -18.36
N PRO A 166 -5.56 7.00 -17.79
CA PRO A 166 -6.81 7.01 -17.05
C PRO A 166 -7.98 6.47 -17.88
N VAL A 167 -8.75 5.59 -17.27
CA VAL A 167 -9.88 4.93 -17.93
C VAL A 167 -10.96 5.94 -18.29
N SER A 168 -11.57 5.76 -19.46
CA SER A 168 -12.71 6.55 -19.91
C SER A 168 -13.85 5.66 -20.42
N PHE A 169 -15.08 6.12 -20.23
CA PHE A 169 -16.32 5.44 -20.58
C PHE A 169 -17.20 6.35 -21.43
N ALA A 170 -18.19 5.75 -22.12
CA ALA A 170 -19.17 6.47 -22.93
C ALA A 170 -18.55 7.49 -23.91
N GLY A 171 -17.51 7.06 -24.65
CA GLY A 171 -16.84 7.93 -25.63
C GLY A 171 -16.09 9.12 -25.02
N GLY A 172 -15.72 9.02 -23.71
CA GLY A 172 -14.99 10.08 -22.99
C GLY A 172 -15.90 11.05 -22.21
N ALA A 173 -17.21 10.84 -22.22
CA ALA A 173 -18.15 11.66 -21.44
C ALA A 173 -17.99 11.44 -19.91
N LEU A 174 -17.53 10.27 -19.51
CA LEU A 174 -17.12 9.94 -18.15
C LEU A 174 -15.65 9.49 -18.17
N ARG A 175 -14.80 10.10 -17.36
CA ARG A 175 -13.39 9.78 -17.23
C ARG A 175 -13.02 9.62 -15.77
N LEU A 176 -12.02 8.81 -15.48
CA LEU A 176 -11.35 8.83 -14.19
C LEU A 176 -10.27 9.93 -14.19
N LYS A 177 -10.09 10.58 -13.02
CA LYS A 177 -8.97 11.50 -12.82
C LYS A 177 -7.66 10.73 -12.92
N ASP A 178 -6.60 11.45 -13.27
CA ASP A 178 -5.24 10.90 -13.25
C ASP A 178 -4.78 10.47 -11.85
N GLU A 179 -5.22 11.21 -10.83
CA GLU A 179 -4.91 10.93 -9.44
C GLU A 179 -5.74 9.77 -8.88
N LEU A 180 -5.03 8.83 -8.22
CA LEU A 180 -5.59 7.76 -7.40
C LEU A 180 -5.23 8.01 -5.95
N LYS A 181 -6.17 7.75 -5.03
CA LYS A 181 -5.93 7.78 -3.58
C LYS A 181 -5.84 6.35 -3.04
N PHE A 182 -4.77 6.07 -2.33
CA PHE A 182 -4.53 4.80 -1.65
C PHE A 182 -4.72 4.99 -0.15
N THR A 183 -5.37 4.04 0.50
CA THR A 183 -5.55 4.02 1.96
C THR A 183 -5.20 2.63 2.46
N PHE A 184 -4.41 2.56 3.53
CA PHE A 184 -4.02 1.31 4.13
C PHE A 184 -4.25 1.30 5.63
N GLU A 185 -4.76 0.18 6.12
CA GLU A 185 -4.87 -0.22 7.52
C GLU A 185 -4.29 -1.62 7.62
N LEU A 186 -3.02 -1.72 7.99
CA LEU A 186 -2.27 -2.96 7.96
C LEU A 186 -2.01 -3.45 9.38
N VAL A 187 -2.00 -4.76 9.53
CA VAL A 187 -1.54 -5.47 10.71
C VAL A 187 -0.30 -6.26 10.32
N ALA A 188 0.75 -6.15 11.12
CA ALA A 188 1.95 -6.96 10.96
C ALA A 188 2.25 -7.70 12.27
N ARG A 189 2.70 -8.95 12.17
CA ARG A 189 3.03 -9.81 13.31
C ARG A 189 4.50 -10.14 13.32
N ALA A 190 5.10 -10.09 14.50
CA ALA A 190 6.48 -10.49 14.68
C ALA A 190 6.67 -11.93 14.21
N GLN A 191 7.73 -12.16 13.46
CA GLN A 191 8.16 -13.49 13.08
C GLN A 191 9.05 -14.05 14.20
N GLU A 192 8.80 -15.29 14.58
CA GLU A 192 9.71 -16.00 15.48
C GLU A 192 11.04 -16.24 14.76
N ASP A 193 12.14 -15.97 15.44
CA ASP A 193 13.45 -16.31 14.90
C ASP A 193 13.60 -17.84 14.94
N PRO A 194 13.71 -18.53 13.80
CA PRO A 194 13.82 -19.98 13.79
C PRO A 194 15.15 -20.48 14.42
N SER A 195 15.99 -19.56 14.90
CA SER A 195 17.30 -19.84 15.51
C SER A 195 17.34 -19.59 17.04
N ALA A 196 16.19 -19.32 17.68
CA ALA A 196 16.11 -19.06 19.11
C ALA A 196 15.76 -20.33 19.92
#